data_ae31a43c16f70aed5083d55dd39edda0
#
_entry.id   ae31a43c16f70aed5083d55dd39edda0
#
_cell.length_a   1.000
_cell.length_b   1.000
_cell.length_c   1.000
_cell.angle_alpha   90.00
_cell.angle_beta   90.00
_cell.angle_gamma   90.00
#
_symmetry.space_group_name_H-M   'P 1'
#
loop_
_entity.id
_entity.type
_entity.pdbx_description
1 polymer ?
#
loop_
_entity_poly.entity_id
_entity_poly.type
_entity_poly.pdbx_seq_one_letter_code
_entity_poly.pdbx_strand_id
1 'polypeptide(L)'
;MTATIAVHEFISADGVFESPSWTFEFGFDPKMGETLAAITGNASTILLGRRTHEMFAPAWRDRTAEDDPGAPFFNETEKLVVGANEPAEEWANTTRLGAYDADAIRRLKQERDGVIYVSGSGQLVRGLIRDGLVDEVHLFVYPISLGEGDRFWAEGEQNKLVLQAHDVYDNGVVHLSYGLA
;
A
#
# COMPACT_ATOMS: atom_id res chain seq x y z
N MET A 1 -18.89 6.84 10.50
CA MET A 1 -18.87 6.11 9.19
C MET A 1 -17.76 5.08 9.29
N THR A 2 -17.84 3.96 8.58
CA THR A 2 -16.81 2.92 8.60
C THR A 2 -15.69 3.32 7.64
N ALA A 3 -14.42 3.23 8.08
CA ALA A 3 -13.28 3.53 7.22
C ALA A 3 -13.18 2.55 6.04
N THR A 4 -12.63 3.03 4.92
CA THR A 4 -12.30 2.23 3.73
C THR A 4 -10.84 1.79 3.81
N ILE A 5 -10.54 0.53 3.55
CA ILE A 5 -9.16 0.06 3.37
C ILE A 5 -8.81 0.11 1.88
N ALA A 6 -7.87 0.96 1.53
CA ALA A 6 -7.31 1.10 0.20
C ALA A 6 -5.87 0.56 0.16
N VAL A 7 -5.65 -0.47 -0.63
CA VAL A 7 -4.33 -1.05 -0.87
C VAL A 7 -3.72 -0.41 -2.11
N HIS A 8 -2.49 0.04 -2.02
CA HIS A 8 -1.71 0.58 -3.14
C HIS A 8 -0.40 -0.19 -3.29
N GLU A 9 -0.10 -0.64 -4.51
CA GLU A 9 1.16 -1.33 -4.81
C GLU A 9 1.67 -0.99 -6.22
N PHE A 10 2.99 -0.92 -6.34
CA PHE A 10 3.68 -0.98 -7.61
C PHE A 10 3.96 -2.44 -7.95
N ILE A 11 3.52 -2.88 -9.14
CA ILE A 11 3.70 -4.26 -9.58
C ILE A 11 4.29 -4.31 -11.00
N SER A 12 5.03 -5.37 -11.29
CA SER A 12 5.45 -5.71 -12.64
C SER A 12 4.27 -6.26 -13.47
N ALA A 13 4.42 -6.35 -14.78
CA ALA A 13 3.41 -6.92 -15.67
C ALA A 13 3.09 -8.40 -15.36
N ASP A 14 4.01 -9.13 -14.74
CA ASP A 14 3.81 -10.52 -14.27
C ASP A 14 3.45 -10.60 -12.78
N GLY A 15 3.10 -9.45 -12.15
CA GLY A 15 2.50 -9.36 -10.82
C GLY A 15 3.46 -9.37 -9.65
N VAL A 16 4.76 -9.27 -9.87
CA VAL A 16 5.76 -9.16 -8.80
C VAL A 16 5.74 -7.76 -8.20
N PHE A 17 5.75 -7.65 -6.87
CA PHE A 17 5.73 -6.37 -6.15
C PHE A 17 6.87 -6.26 -5.12
N GLU A 18 7.64 -7.31 -4.93
CA GLU A 18 8.76 -7.34 -4.01
C GLU A 18 9.88 -6.40 -4.44
N SER A 19 10.44 -5.67 -3.44
CA SER A 19 11.64 -4.83 -3.62
C SER A 19 11.57 -3.92 -4.87
N PRO A 20 10.62 -2.99 -4.97
CA PRO A 20 10.25 -2.31 -6.21
C PRO A 20 11.28 -1.25 -6.68
N SER A 21 12.58 -1.45 -6.41
CA SER A 21 13.66 -0.59 -6.91
C SER A 21 13.76 -0.54 -8.43
N TRP A 22 13.29 -1.57 -9.12
CA TRP A 22 13.16 -1.62 -10.58
C TRP A 22 12.22 -0.55 -11.16
N THR A 23 11.34 0.04 -10.35
CA THR A 23 10.47 1.16 -10.77
C THR A 23 11.25 2.41 -11.14
N PHE A 24 12.43 2.61 -10.57
CA PHE A 24 13.24 3.81 -10.81
C PHE A 24 13.74 3.93 -12.26
N GLU A 25 13.80 2.83 -13.01
CA GLU A 25 14.21 2.82 -14.42
C GLU A 25 13.20 3.53 -15.33
N PHE A 26 11.94 3.62 -14.92
CA PHE A 26 10.85 4.21 -15.71
C PHE A 26 10.63 5.70 -15.48
N GLY A 27 11.35 6.29 -14.53
CA GLY A 27 11.11 7.66 -14.11
C GLY A 27 9.73 7.83 -13.44
N PHE A 28 9.43 9.05 -13.04
CA PHE A 28 8.18 9.39 -12.36
C PHE A 28 7.35 10.33 -13.24
N ASP A 29 6.15 9.90 -13.62
CA ASP A 29 5.20 10.74 -14.35
C ASP A 29 4.47 11.66 -13.35
N PRO A 30 4.39 12.99 -13.59
CA PRO A 30 3.69 13.91 -12.69
C PRO A 30 2.23 13.55 -12.42
N LYS A 31 1.53 12.98 -13.42
CA LYS A 31 0.14 12.54 -13.25
C LYS A 31 0.01 11.33 -12.31
N MET A 32 1.05 10.49 -12.24
CA MET A 32 1.10 9.46 -11.18
C MET A 32 1.11 10.08 -9.80
N GLY A 33 1.86 11.18 -9.62
CA GLY A 33 1.88 11.94 -8.37
C GLY A 33 0.51 12.48 -7.99
N GLU A 34 -0.26 13.00 -8.94
CA GLU A 34 -1.63 13.46 -8.72
C GLU A 34 -2.55 12.31 -8.29
N THR A 35 -2.44 11.14 -8.94
CA THR A 35 -3.21 9.95 -8.59
C THR A 35 -2.83 9.43 -7.19
N LEU A 36 -1.55 9.36 -6.86
CA LEU A 36 -1.07 8.97 -5.53
C LEU A 36 -1.54 9.94 -4.45
N ALA A 37 -1.50 11.24 -4.71
CA ALA A 37 -2.02 12.27 -3.82
C ALA A 37 -3.54 12.13 -3.60
N ALA A 38 -4.30 11.76 -4.64
CA ALA A 38 -5.73 11.48 -4.51
C ALA A 38 -6.01 10.24 -3.64
N ILE A 39 -5.23 9.16 -3.79
CA ILE A 39 -5.35 7.93 -2.97
C ILE A 39 -5.03 8.24 -1.50
N THR A 40 -4.00 9.03 -1.23
CA THR A 40 -3.53 9.33 0.14
C THR A 40 -4.26 10.51 0.78
N GLY A 41 -4.88 11.39 -0.01
CA GLY A 41 -5.43 12.68 0.47
C GLY A 41 -6.52 12.59 1.54
N ASN A 42 -7.25 11.48 1.60
CA ASN A 42 -8.26 11.19 2.62
C ASN A 42 -7.81 10.13 3.64
N ALA A 43 -6.54 9.72 3.57
CA ALA A 43 -6.03 8.72 4.48
C ALA A 43 -5.71 9.33 5.85
N SER A 44 -6.36 8.81 6.88
CA SER A 44 -6.15 9.20 8.28
C SER A 44 -5.19 8.26 9.01
N THR A 45 -4.92 7.10 8.43
CA THR A 45 -4.12 6.03 9.04
C THR A 45 -3.36 5.27 7.94
N ILE A 46 -2.11 4.94 8.20
CA ILE A 46 -1.30 4.05 7.39
C ILE A 46 -1.21 2.70 8.13
N LEU A 47 -1.61 1.62 7.48
CA LEU A 47 -1.50 0.27 8.03
C LEU A 47 -0.40 -0.50 7.28
N LEU A 48 0.63 -0.91 7.98
CA LEU A 48 1.81 -1.56 7.41
C LEU A 48 2.10 -2.90 8.08
N GLY A 49 2.60 -3.85 7.30
CA GLY A 49 3.30 -4.99 7.88
C GLY A 49 4.67 -4.56 8.41
N ARG A 50 5.17 -5.24 9.46
CA ARG A 50 6.44 -4.92 10.11
C ARG A 50 7.61 -4.75 9.12
N ARG A 51 7.76 -5.66 8.16
CA ARG A 51 8.86 -5.58 7.17
C ARG A 51 8.78 -4.33 6.31
N THR A 52 7.58 -3.94 5.89
CA THR A 52 7.39 -2.71 5.11
C THR A 52 7.68 -1.48 5.95
N HIS A 53 7.25 -1.47 7.21
CA HIS A 53 7.60 -0.39 8.14
C HIS A 53 9.12 -0.23 8.28
N GLU A 54 9.86 -1.33 8.52
CA GLU A 54 11.31 -1.35 8.66
C GLU A 54 12.04 -0.87 7.39
N MET A 55 11.45 -1.07 6.23
CA MET A 55 11.97 -0.60 4.95
C MET A 55 11.61 0.88 4.68
N PHE A 56 10.40 1.31 5.05
CA PHE A 56 9.91 2.67 4.84
C PHE A 56 10.50 3.67 5.84
N ALA A 57 10.67 3.30 7.10
CA ALA A 57 11.16 4.19 8.13
C ALA A 57 12.49 4.88 7.75
N PRO A 58 13.57 4.17 7.37
CA PRO A 58 14.81 4.83 6.95
C PRO A 58 14.68 5.56 5.61
N ALA A 59 13.72 5.20 4.78
CA ALA A 59 13.51 5.88 3.49
C ALA A 59 12.76 7.22 3.63
N TRP A 60 11.89 7.37 4.64
CA TRP A 60 10.97 8.50 4.74
C TRP A 60 11.24 9.43 5.93
N ARG A 61 11.66 8.89 7.09
CA ARG A 61 11.69 9.63 8.36
C ARG A 61 12.48 10.95 8.33
N ASP A 62 13.52 11.03 7.49
CA ASP A 62 14.39 12.19 7.37
C ASP A 62 14.07 13.05 6.14
N ARG A 63 13.08 12.68 5.33
CA ARG A 63 12.66 13.45 4.15
C ARG A 63 11.67 14.54 4.53
N THR A 64 11.76 15.64 3.80
CA THR A 64 10.85 16.79 3.88
C THR A 64 10.03 16.91 2.60
N ALA A 65 9.06 17.85 2.58
CA ALA A 65 8.29 18.15 1.37
C ALA A 65 9.16 18.70 0.21
N GLU A 66 10.38 19.21 0.51
CA GLU A 66 11.33 19.68 -0.49
C GLU A 66 12.03 18.50 -1.19
N ASP A 67 12.23 17.39 -0.47
CA ASP A 67 12.84 16.17 -1.00
C ASP A 67 11.83 15.34 -1.80
N ASP A 68 10.61 15.22 -1.28
CA ASP A 68 9.51 14.44 -1.88
C ASP A 68 8.16 14.97 -1.37
N PRO A 69 7.23 15.37 -2.26
CA PRO A 69 5.90 15.85 -1.87
C PRO A 69 5.08 14.86 -1.03
N GLY A 70 5.38 13.56 -1.10
CA GLY A 70 4.73 12.53 -0.29
C GLY A 70 5.27 12.41 1.15
N ALA A 71 6.43 13.02 1.45
CA ALA A 71 7.08 12.87 2.75
C ALA A 71 6.21 13.33 3.93
N PRO A 72 5.48 14.47 3.87
CA PRO A 72 4.58 14.86 4.95
C PRO A 72 3.51 13.81 5.25
N PHE A 73 2.91 13.21 4.21
CA PHE A 73 1.93 12.14 4.40
C PHE A 73 2.51 10.98 5.22
N PHE A 74 3.67 10.45 4.83
CA PHE A 74 4.29 9.33 5.52
C PHE A 74 4.79 9.68 6.92
N ASN A 75 5.29 10.90 7.15
CA ASN A 75 5.86 11.29 8.44
C ASN A 75 4.82 11.76 9.46
N GLU A 76 3.76 12.43 9.03
CA GLU A 76 2.78 13.04 9.92
C GLU A 76 1.60 12.13 10.24
N THR A 77 1.19 11.26 9.28
CA THR A 77 0.07 10.34 9.46
C THR A 77 0.39 9.25 10.49
N GLU A 78 -0.63 8.88 11.29
CA GLU A 78 -0.55 7.74 12.21
C GLU A 78 -0.22 6.44 11.45
N LYS A 79 0.75 5.69 11.95
CA LYS A 79 1.15 4.41 11.42
C LYS A 79 0.81 3.28 12.39
N LEU A 80 0.04 2.32 11.92
CA LEU A 80 -0.28 1.09 12.63
C LEU A 80 0.48 -0.07 12.02
N VAL A 81 1.24 -0.80 12.85
CA VAL A 81 2.12 -1.86 12.38
C VAL A 81 1.63 -3.23 12.84
N VAL A 82 1.36 -4.09 11.87
CA VAL A 82 1.01 -5.50 12.09
C VAL A 82 2.27 -6.34 12.07
N GLY A 83 2.56 -7.00 13.20
CA GLY A 83 3.71 -7.88 13.34
C GLY A 83 3.80 -8.48 14.73
N ALA A 84 4.20 -9.75 14.85
CA ALA A 84 4.34 -10.43 16.14
C ALA A 84 5.42 -9.78 17.03
N ASN A 85 6.47 -9.23 16.40
CA ASN A 85 7.58 -8.56 17.09
C ASN A 85 7.52 -7.05 16.91
N GLU A 86 8.18 -6.31 17.79
CA GLU A 86 8.38 -4.87 17.60
C GLU A 86 9.16 -4.59 16.30
N PRO A 87 8.84 -3.50 15.58
CA PRO A 87 9.69 -3.05 14.48
C PRO A 87 11.09 -2.69 14.99
N ALA A 88 12.13 -3.04 14.22
CA ALA A 88 13.51 -2.71 14.56
C ALA A 88 13.84 -1.22 14.32
N GLU A 89 13.06 -0.56 13.45
CA GLU A 89 13.25 0.86 13.10
C GLU A 89 12.26 1.76 13.84
N GLU A 90 12.76 2.87 14.38
CA GLU A 90 11.92 3.90 14.96
C GLU A 90 11.40 4.85 13.86
N TRP A 91 10.10 5.17 13.94
CA TRP A 91 9.46 6.16 13.08
C TRP A 91 8.33 6.85 13.85
N ALA A 92 8.26 8.17 13.76
CA ALA A 92 7.27 8.96 14.48
C ALA A 92 5.83 8.49 14.18
N ASN A 93 4.93 8.67 15.14
CA ASN A 93 3.51 8.33 15.02
C ASN A 93 3.25 6.84 14.71
N THR A 94 4.10 5.94 15.20
CA THR A 94 3.98 4.49 14.99
C THR A 94 3.44 3.80 16.24
N THR A 95 2.45 2.93 16.04
CA THR A 95 1.90 2.04 17.07
C THR A 95 1.84 0.61 16.54
N ARG A 96 2.37 -0.35 17.29
CA ARG A 96 2.26 -1.78 16.95
C ARG A 96 0.91 -2.34 17.38
N LEU A 97 0.23 -3.04 16.49
CA LEU A 97 -1.03 -3.73 16.77
C LEU A 97 -0.86 -5.17 17.28
N GLY A 98 0.33 -5.77 17.13
CA GLY A 98 0.56 -7.18 17.38
C GLY A 98 0.48 -8.03 16.10
N ALA A 99 0.36 -9.35 16.26
CA ALA A 99 0.17 -10.26 15.13
C ALA A 99 -1.12 -9.93 14.37
N TYR A 100 -1.20 -10.35 13.10
CA TYR A 100 -2.40 -10.16 12.30
C TYR A 100 -3.64 -10.80 12.98
N ASP A 101 -4.68 -10.00 13.15
CA ASP A 101 -5.98 -10.38 13.69
C ASP A 101 -7.08 -9.67 12.89
N ALA A 102 -7.83 -10.44 12.11
CA ALA A 102 -8.89 -9.94 11.25
C ALA A 102 -9.99 -9.19 12.03
N ASP A 103 -10.32 -9.65 13.24
CA ASP A 103 -11.35 -9.00 14.06
C ASP A 103 -10.86 -7.68 14.64
N ALA A 104 -9.56 -7.58 14.99
CA ALA A 104 -8.96 -6.32 15.37
C ALA A 104 -9.00 -5.30 14.22
N ILE A 105 -8.70 -5.73 12.99
CA ILE A 105 -8.79 -4.85 11.81
C ILE A 105 -10.25 -4.46 11.50
N ARG A 106 -11.24 -5.36 11.66
CA ARG A 106 -12.67 -5.02 11.52
C ARG A 106 -13.09 -3.94 12.51
N ARG A 107 -12.67 -4.07 13.78
CA ARG A 107 -12.92 -3.03 14.80
C ARG A 107 -12.27 -1.71 14.42
N LEU A 108 -11.01 -1.74 13.99
CA LEU A 108 -10.29 -0.56 13.52
C LEU A 108 -11.06 0.17 12.42
N LYS A 109 -11.57 -0.55 11.39
CA LYS A 109 -12.42 0.02 10.34
C LYS A 109 -13.68 0.70 10.90
N GLN A 110 -14.32 0.10 11.91
CA GLN A 110 -15.55 0.62 12.50
C GLN A 110 -15.31 1.86 13.38
N GLU A 111 -14.14 1.95 14.00
CA GLU A 111 -13.76 3.02 14.93
C GLU A 111 -13.11 4.22 14.23
N ARG A 112 -12.83 4.11 12.94
CA ARG A 112 -12.15 5.14 12.13
C ARG A 112 -13.06 5.67 11.03
N ASP A 113 -12.79 6.90 10.63
CA ASP A 113 -13.35 7.54 9.45
C ASP A 113 -12.28 7.70 8.36
N GLY A 114 -12.70 7.92 7.13
CA GLY A 114 -11.81 8.15 6.00
C GLY A 114 -11.16 6.88 5.48
N VAL A 115 -9.91 6.97 5.06
CA VAL A 115 -9.18 5.89 4.41
C VAL A 115 -8.07 5.36 5.32
N ILE A 116 -7.99 4.06 5.47
CA ILE A 116 -6.83 3.33 5.98
C ILE A 116 -6.00 2.91 4.76
N TYR A 117 -4.89 3.59 4.56
CA TYR A 117 -3.97 3.33 3.46
C TYR A 117 -3.05 2.15 3.79
N VAL A 118 -2.89 1.24 2.84
CA VAL A 118 -2.02 0.06 2.97
C VAL A 118 -1.06 0.00 1.78
N SER A 119 0.25 -0.08 2.06
CA SER A 119 1.29 -0.33 1.06
C SER A 119 2.24 -1.43 1.59
N GLY A 120 1.88 -2.68 1.36
CA GLY A 120 2.61 -3.84 1.89
C GLY A 120 2.42 -4.05 3.41
N SER A 121 2.94 -5.10 3.97
CA SER A 121 3.66 -6.21 3.33
C SER A 121 2.69 -7.18 2.62
N GLY A 122 3.22 -8.02 1.70
CA GLY A 122 2.41 -8.97 0.97
C GLY A 122 1.61 -9.93 1.85
N GLN A 123 2.17 -10.38 2.95
CA GLN A 123 1.44 -11.22 3.91
C GLN A 123 0.24 -10.49 4.53
N LEU A 124 0.41 -9.21 4.89
CA LEU A 124 -0.68 -8.38 5.41
C LEU A 124 -1.76 -8.19 4.35
N VAL A 125 -1.39 -7.76 3.14
CA VAL A 125 -2.32 -7.50 2.04
C VAL A 125 -3.10 -8.77 1.68
N ARG A 126 -2.43 -9.90 1.50
CA ARG A 126 -3.11 -11.19 1.21
C ARG A 126 -4.02 -11.63 2.35
N GLY A 127 -3.64 -11.41 3.61
CA GLY A 127 -4.52 -11.65 4.76
C GLY A 127 -5.78 -10.78 4.72
N LEU A 128 -5.64 -9.49 4.47
CA LEU A 128 -6.75 -8.54 4.36
C LEU A 128 -7.70 -8.91 3.21
N ILE A 129 -7.17 -9.29 2.05
CA ILE A 129 -7.96 -9.72 0.88
C ILE A 129 -8.74 -10.99 1.22
N ARG A 130 -8.08 -12.02 1.75
CA ARG A 130 -8.70 -13.30 2.12
C ARG A 130 -9.84 -13.13 3.13
N ASP A 131 -9.68 -12.21 4.08
CA ASP A 131 -10.67 -11.96 5.13
C ASP A 131 -11.74 -10.93 4.73
N GLY A 132 -11.76 -10.49 3.45
CA GLY A 132 -12.75 -9.58 2.89
C GLY A 132 -12.73 -8.18 3.52
N LEU A 133 -11.54 -7.70 3.90
CA LEU A 133 -11.35 -6.42 4.58
C LEU A 133 -10.95 -5.28 3.65
N VAL A 134 -10.43 -5.59 2.46
CA VAL A 134 -10.02 -4.61 1.45
C VAL A 134 -11.24 -4.13 0.67
N ASP A 135 -11.38 -2.82 0.54
CA ASP A 135 -12.45 -2.19 -0.24
C ASP A 135 -11.95 -1.77 -1.63
N GLU A 136 -10.71 -1.28 -1.71
CA GLU A 136 -10.10 -0.79 -2.94
C GLU A 136 -8.67 -1.31 -3.10
N VAL A 137 -8.31 -1.65 -4.34
CA VAL A 137 -6.96 -2.06 -4.72
C VAL A 137 -6.48 -1.19 -5.88
N HIS A 138 -5.42 -0.43 -5.65
CA HIS A 138 -4.77 0.42 -6.64
C HIS A 138 -3.45 -0.23 -7.05
N LEU A 139 -3.37 -0.71 -8.29
CA LEU A 139 -2.18 -1.32 -8.86
C LEU A 139 -1.58 -0.40 -9.91
N PHE A 140 -0.33 -0.03 -9.75
CA PHE A 140 0.47 0.64 -10.77
C PHE A 140 1.31 -0.42 -11.45
N VAL A 141 0.85 -0.85 -12.63
CA VAL A 141 1.46 -1.93 -13.41
C VAL A 141 2.54 -1.35 -14.30
N TYR A 142 3.78 -1.69 -14.01
CA TYR A 142 4.94 -1.26 -14.77
C TYR A 142 5.19 -2.18 -15.97
N PRO A 143 5.67 -1.62 -17.10
CA PRO A 143 5.89 -2.37 -18.33
C PRO A 143 7.19 -3.22 -18.28
N ILE A 144 7.31 -4.07 -17.28
CA ILE A 144 8.43 -4.99 -17.07
C ILE A 144 7.91 -6.35 -16.58
N SER A 145 8.53 -7.43 -17.00
CA SER A 145 8.34 -8.78 -16.48
C SER A 145 9.62 -9.22 -15.79
N LEU A 146 9.54 -9.56 -14.51
CA LEU A 146 10.70 -9.92 -13.69
C LEU A 146 10.98 -11.44 -13.70
N GLY A 147 9.94 -12.26 -13.87
CA GLY A 147 10.04 -13.72 -13.92
C GLY A 147 10.15 -14.39 -12.56
N GLU A 148 10.72 -13.72 -11.57
CA GLU A 148 10.89 -14.20 -10.18
C GLU A 148 10.54 -13.09 -9.17
N GLY A 149 10.32 -13.45 -7.91
CA GLY A 149 9.96 -12.55 -6.82
C GLY A 149 8.55 -12.83 -6.25
N ASP A 150 8.23 -12.21 -5.12
CA ASP A 150 6.93 -12.37 -4.46
C ASP A 150 5.84 -11.64 -5.25
N ARG A 151 4.74 -12.36 -5.54
CA ARG A 151 3.61 -11.83 -6.32
C ARG A 151 2.52 -11.27 -5.44
N PHE A 152 1.85 -10.24 -5.93
CA PHE A 152 0.75 -9.58 -5.22
C PHE A 152 -0.39 -10.55 -4.89
N TRP A 153 -0.88 -11.27 -5.89
CA TRP A 153 -1.93 -12.25 -5.73
C TRP A 153 -1.38 -13.58 -5.19
N ALA A 154 -2.04 -14.13 -4.16
CA ALA A 154 -1.64 -15.41 -3.63
C ALA A 154 -1.86 -16.53 -4.65
N GLU A 155 -0.89 -17.43 -4.74
CA GLU A 155 -0.99 -18.61 -5.60
C GLU A 155 -2.15 -19.52 -5.15
N GLY A 156 -2.96 -19.95 -6.10
CA GLY A 156 -4.11 -20.84 -5.83
C GLY A 156 -5.36 -20.14 -5.30
N GLU A 157 -5.32 -18.84 -5.05
CA GLU A 157 -6.49 -18.05 -4.64
C GLU A 157 -7.09 -17.33 -5.85
N GLN A 158 -8.42 -17.39 -5.98
CA GLN A 158 -9.19 -16.70 -7.01
C GLN A 158 -9.93 -15.52 -6.41
N ASN A 159 -9.66 -14.31 -6.91
CA ASN A 159 -10.36 -13.10 -6.52
C ASN A 159 -11.10 -12.52 -7.73
N LYS A 160 -12.38 -12.18 -7.56
CA LYS A 160 -13.12 -11.44 -8.58
C LYS A 160 -12.96 -9.96 -8.32
N LEU A 161 -12.65 -9.22 -9.38
CA LEU A 161 -12.36 -7.78 -9.32
C LEU A 161 -13.36 -7.04 -10.18
N VAL A 162 -13.74 -5.85 -9.74
CA VAL A 162 -14.57 -4.90 -10.48
C VAL A 162 -13.72 -3.67 -10.78
N LEU A 163 -13.40 -3.43 -12.04
CA LEU A 163 -12.65 -2.23 -12.45
C LEU A 163 -13.48 -0.98 -12.14
N GLN A 164 -12.91 -0.07 -11.36
CA GLN A 164 -13.53 1.19 -10.96
C GLN A 164 -12.94 2.39 -11.71
N ALA A 165 -11.62 2.40 -11.90
CA ALA A 165 -10.91 3.45 -12.64
C ALA A 165 -9.63 2.91 -13.28
N HIS A 166 -9.13 3.61 -14.28
CA HIS A 166 -7.82 3.33 -14.89
C HIS A 166 -7.20 4.60 -15.47
N ASP A 167 -5.87 4.64 -15.48
CA ASP A 167 -5.08 5.68 -16.14
C ASP A 167 -3.88 5.05 -16.84
N VAL A 168 -3.43 5.70 -17.91
CA VAL A 168 -2.22 5.32 -18.63
C VAL A 168 -1.28 6.53 -18.63
N TYR A 169 -0.03 6.31 -18.20
CA TYR A 169 0.97 7.37 -18.06
C TYR A 169 1.99 7.33 -19.19
N ASP A 170 2.65 8.46 -19.45
CA ASP A 170 3.58 8.62 -20.54
C ASP A 170 4.85 7.75 -20.38
N ASN A 171 5.18 7.33 -19.15
CA ASN A 171 6.26 6.39 -18.84
C ASN A 171 5.88 4.90 -19.07
N GLY A 172 4.67 4.64 -19.57
CA GLY A 172 4.17 3.30 -19.88
C GLY A 172 3.54 2.55 -18.70
N VAL A 173 3.50 3.16 -17.51
CA VAL A 173 2.80 2.60 -16.34
C VAL A 173 1.30 2.71 -16.53
N VAL A 174 0.56 1.69 -16.10
CA VAL A 174 -0.91 1.67 -16.10
C VAL A 174 -1.39 1.58 -14.66
N HIS A 175 -2.21 2.55 -14.23
CA HIS A 175 -2.92 2.47 -12.97
C HIS A 175 -4.26 1.77 -13.17
N LEU A 176 -4.56 0.83 -12.30
CA LEU A 176 -5.82 0.09 -12.25
C LEU A 176 -6.38 0.18 -10.83
N SER A 177 -7.59 0.72 -10.69
CA SER A 177 -8.33 0.71 -9.43
C SER A 177 -9.43 -0.33 -9.50
N TYR A 178 -9.44 -1.24 -8.53
CA TYR A 178 -10.43 -2.32 -8.42
C TYR A 178 -11.13 -2.29 -7.07
N GLY A 179 -12.44 -2.59 -7.08
CA GLY A 179 -13.15 -3.14 -5.94
C GLY A 179 -13.07 -4.67 -5.93
N LEU A 180 -13.14 -5.27 -4.76
CA LEU A 180 -13.29 -6.71 -4.58
C LEU A 180 -14.78 -7.07 -4.61
N ALA A 181 -15.16 -8.10 -5.42
CA ALA A 181 -16.56 -8.51 -5.62
C ALA A 181 -16.96 -9.64 -4.65
#